data_195e3668e1931c32c1a6a5399078adae
#
_entry.id   195e3668e1931c32c1a6a5399078adae
#
_cell.length_a   1.000
_cell.length_b   1.000
_cell.length_c   1.000
_cell.angle_alpha   90.00
_cell.angle_beta   90.00
_cell.angle_gamma   90.00
#
_symmetry.space_group_name_H-M   'P 1'
#
loop_
_entity.id
_entity.type
_entity.pdbx_description
1 polymer ?
#
loop_
_entity_poly.entity_id
_entity_poly.type
_entity_poly.pdbx_seq_one_letter_code
_entity_poly.pdbx_strand_id
1 'polypeptide(L)'
;AQNLENQGNYKEAMLLYKKAADLSIPKNNQEDKYLIDLAKNDEHKVDSFTNMKKAFYQNQIDKVNDKETDENLKQIITSDFGLYPYKKNYILPVTYQLNTPTNQNNFETNFQISLEKPISYNFFGLNESISAAYTQKSFWQTGKHSSPFRETNYEPEVFVQFPYKSNEVFKAYKLSIMHSSNGRNDEESRSWNRAYLETYFQFSNLFFVPKVWYRIPEDTKDDDNADIEDYYGNGDLTFLYAYKKHTFELTLRNNLEFNDTNKGSAELNWTFPLPDFLYATDTYGIFQVFSGYGNNLIDYDREIHKVGLGIAFSR
;
A
#
# COMPACT_ATOMS: atom_id res chain seq x y z
N ALA A 1 32.61 14.28 22.82
CA ALA A 1 32.54 13.31 21.71
C ALA A 1 33.57 13.68 20.64
N GLN A 2 33.49 14.89 20.06
CA GLN A 2 34.34 15.33 18.96
C GLN A 2 35.86 15.26 19.25
N ASN A 3 36.29 15.56 20.51
CA ASN A 3 37.69 15.40 20.92
C ASN A 3 38.14 13.93 20.96
N LEU A 4 37.27 13.01 21.30
CA LEU A 4 37.55 11.57 21.30
C LEU A 4 37.61 11.00 19.91
N GLU A 5 36.77 11.52 19.01
CA GLU A 5 36.79 11.18 17.60
C GLU A 5 38.12 11.61 16.94
N ASN A 6 38.58 12.82 17.22
CA ASN A 6 39.87 13.32 16.75
C ASN A 6 41.10 12.55 17.31
N GLN A 7 40.92 11.86 18.44
CA GLN A 7 41.93 10.98 19.05
C GLN A 7 41.82 9.53 18.58
N GLY A 8 40.95 9.22 17.64
CA GLY A 8 40.71 7.86 17.11
C GLY A 8 39.91 6.95 18.05
N ASN A 9 39.36 7.46 19.12
CA ASN A 9 38.57 6.69 20.08
C ASN A 9 37.06 6.72 19.74
N TYR A 10 36.75 6.16 18.57
CA TYR A 10 35.42 6.19 17.98
C TYR A 10 34.33 5.52 18.83
N LYS A 11 34.68 4.47 19.59
CA LYS A 11 33.73 3.75 20.44
C LYS A 11 33.18 4.59 21.58
N GLU A 12 34.06 5.33 22.23
CA GLU A 12 33.69 6.26 23.34
C GLU A 12 33.02 7.52 22.81
N ALA A 13 33.45 8.03 21.64
CA ALA A 13 32.82 9.15 20.98
C ALA A 13 31.35 8.81 20.62
N MET A 14 31.11 7.61 20.06
CA MET A 14 29.76 7.14 19.72
C MET A 14 28.85 6.97 20.94
N LEU A 15 29.39 6.48 22.08
CA LEU A 15 28.65 6.39 23.33
C LEU A 15 28.26 7.77 23.90
N LEU A 16 29.11 8.78 23.74
CA LEU A 16 28.81 10.15 24.15
C LEU A 16 27.80 10.81 23.21
N TYR A 17 27.85 10.57 21.91
CA TYR A 17 26.83 11.05 20.96
C TYR A 17 25.47 10.42 21.26
N LYS A 18 25.44 9.11 21.53
CA LYS A 18 24.20 8.41 21.92
C LYS A 18 23.62 8.99 23.22
N LYS A 19 24.46 9.21 24.21
CA LYS A 19 24.04 9.82 25.51
C LYS A 19 23.57 11.27 25.36
N ALA A 20 24.16 12.06 24.45
CA ALA A 20 23.70 13.41 24.15
C ALA A 20 22.36 13.40 23.38
N ALA A 21 22.15 12.47 22.48
CA ALA A 21 20.86 12.26 21.79
C ALA A 21 19.76 11.87 22.79
N ASP A 22 20.03 10.94 23.72
CA ASP A 22 19.10 10.53 24.79
C ASP A 22 18.73 11.68 25.75
N LEU A 23 19.63 12.65 25.95
CA LEU A 23 19.40 13.83 26.78
C LEU A 23 18.70 14.98 26.03
N SER A 24 18.73 15.01 24.72
CA SER A 24 18.12 16.05 23.89
C SER A 24 16.65 15.80 23.57
N ILE A 25 16.11 14.64 23.90
CA ILE A 25 14.70 14.30 23.73
C ILE A 25 13.90 14.93 24.88
N PRO A 26 12.94 15.84 24.62
CA PRO A 26 12.10 16.39 25.67
C PRO A 26 11.28 15.25 26.31
N LYS A 27 11.40 15.08 27.60
CA LYS A 27 10.61 14.11 28.37
C LYS A 27 9.16 14.57 28.49
N ASN A 28 8.35 14.27 27.50
CA ASN A 28 6.90 14.34 27.60
C ASN A 28 6.34 12.94 27.89
N ASN A 29 5.93 12.69 29.13
CA ASN A 29 6.05 11.40 29.82
C ASN A 29 4.89 10.40 29.62
N GLN A 30 3.90 10.61 28.76
CA GLN A 30 2.81 9.63 28.58
C GLN A 30 2.60 9.15 27.12
N GLU A 31 2.74 10.01 26.14
CA GLU A 31 2.60 9.62 24.73
C GLU A 31 3.82 8.84 24.23
N ASP A 32 5.03 9.23 24.66
CA ASP A 32 6.25 8.51 24.32
C ASP A 32 6.29 7.09 24.88
N LYS A 33 5.70 6.87 26.06
CA LYS A 33 5.62 5.54 26.67
C LYS A 33 4.69 4.60 25.88
N TYR A 34 3.59 5.13 25.33
CA TYR A 34 2.66 4.38 24.50
C TYR A 34 3.29 3.98 23.16
N LEU A 35 4.01 4.88 22.51
CA LEU A 35 4.73 4.61 21.24
C LEU A 35 5.90 3.64 21.47
N ILE A 36 6.62 3.76 22.59
CA ILE A 36 7.70 2.84 22.97
C ILE A 36 7.14 1.45 23.31
N ASP A 37 5.99 1.36 23.98
CA ASP A 37 5.34 0.11 24.32
C ASP A 37 4.70 -0.56 23.06
N LEU A 38 4.22 0.22 22.10
CA LEU A 38 3.80 -0.29 20.77
C LEU A 38 4.99 -0.82 19.98
N ALA A 39 6.09 -0.08 19.91
CA ALA A 39 7.32 -0.50 19.24
C ALA A 39 7.91 -1.77 19.87
N LYS A 40 7.90 -1.89 21.19
CA LYS A 40 8.35 -3.08 21.90
C LYS A 40 7.46 -4.29 21.69
N ASN A 41 6.14 -4.11 21.57
CA ASN A 41 5.22 -5.21 21.25
C ASN A 41 5.37 -5.71 19.81
N ASP A 42 5.68 -4.82 18.87
CA ASP A 42 5.96 -5.21 17.48
C ASP A 42 7.37 -5.82 17.33
N GLU A 43 8.40 -5.29 18.02
CA GLU A 43 9.72 -5.91 18.07
C GLU A 43 9.67 -7.35 18.61
N HIS A 44 8.87 -7.64 19.62
CA HIS A 44 8.76 -8.99 20.16
C HIS A 44 8.15 -10.02 19.16
N LYS A 45 7.22 -9.62 18.30
CA LYS A 45 6.65 -10.51 17.28
C LYS A 45 7.61 -10.75 16.12
N VAL A 46 8.24 -9.71 15.61
CA VAL A 46 9.27 -9.80 14.56
C VAL A 46 10.47 -10.58 15.07
N ASP A 47 10.92 -10.33 16.30
CA ASP A 47 12.01 -11.04 16.96
C ASP A 47 11.72 -12.55 17.10
N SER A 48 10.49 -12.96 17.45
CA SER A 48 10.16 -14.36 17.61
C SER A 48 10.26 -15.15 16.30
N PHE A 49 9.75 -14.60 15.19
CA PHE A 49 9.81 -15.24 13.86
C PHE A 49 11.24 -15.21 13.29
N THR A 50 11.94 -14.11 13.42
CA THR A 50 13.35 -13.97 13.01
C THR A 50 14.24 -14.90 13.82
N ASN A 51 14.00 -15.02 15.13
CA ASN A 51 14.73 -15.94 16.00
C ASN A 51 14.42 -17.40 15.67
N MET A 52 13.18 -17.74 15.31
CA MET A 52 12.80 -19.07 14.85
C MET A 52 13.52 -19.43 13.53
N LYS A 53 13.58 -18.52 12.55
CA LYS A 53 14.34 -18.72 11.32
C LYS A 53 15.83 -18.86 11.57
N LYS A 54 16.40 -18.05 12.46
CA LYS A 54 17.82 -18.14 12.86
C LYS A 54 18.11 -19.49 13.54
N ALA A 55 17.22 -19.94 14.44
CA ALA A 55 17.34 -21.22 15.10
C ALA A 55 17.25 -22.39 14.10
N PHE A 56 16.33 -22.32 13.14
CA PHE A 56 16.24 -23.29 12.03
C PHE A 56 17.55 -23.35 11.23
N TYR A 57 18.08 -22.19 10.83
CA TYR A 57 19.37 -22.11 10.13
C TYR A 57 20.50 -22.74 10.94
N GLN A 58 20.60 -22.43 12.24
CA GLN A 58 21.66 -22.92 13.11
C GLN A 58 21.63 -24.43 13.34
N ASN A 59 20.42 -25.02 13.34
CA ASN A 59 20.22 -26.42 13.74
C ASN A 59 20.00 -27.38 12.54
N GLN A 60 19.61 -26.86 11.38
CA GLN A 60 19.19 -27.66 10.23
C GLN A 60 20.06 -27.47 8.99
N ILE A 61 20.92 -26.46 8.96
CA ILE A 61 21.74 -26.13 7.81
C ILE A 61 23.21 -26.36 8.14
N ASP A 62 23.91 -27.08 7.27
CA ASP A 62 25.34 -27.32 7.40
C ASP A 62 26.12 -26.01 7.35
N LYS A 63 27.05 -25.83 8.27
CA LYS A 63 27.89 -24.64 8.33
C LYS A 63 28.97 -24.70 7.25
N VAL A 64 29.15 -23.59 6.56
CA VAL A 64 30.20 -23.40 5.59
C VAL A 64 31.35 -22.64 6.25
N ASN A 65 32.59 -23.09 6.02
CA ASN A 65 33.80 -22.48 6.62
C ASN A 65 34.11 -21.10 6.05
N ASP A 66 33.63 -20.80 4.86
CA ASP A 66 33.84 -19.49 4.23
C ASP A 66 32.81 -18.48 4.79
N LYS A 67 33.32 -17.42 5.42
CA LYS A 67 32.49 -16.41 6.11
C LYS A 67 31.51 -15.70 5.18
N GLU A 68 31.95 -15.32 3.96
CA GLU A 68 31.09 -14.60 3.01
C GLU A 68 29.96 -15.51 2.50
N THR A 69 30.27 -16.79 2.23
CA THR A 69 29.28 -17.79 1.84
C THR A 69 28.30 -18.07 2.96
N ASP A 70 28.76 -18.18 4.22
CA ASP A 70 27.88 -18.40 5.37
C ASP A 70 26.94 -17.19 5.63
N GLU A 71 27.45 -15.97 5.48
CA GLU A 71 26.65 -14.75 5.56
C GLU A 71 25.60 -14.68 4.43
N ASN A 72 25.96 -15.07 3.22
CA ASN A 72 25.06 -15.13 2.08
C ASN A 72 23.93 -16.19 2.30
N LEU A 73 24.29 -17.37 2.77
CA LEU A 73 23.31 -18.41 3.12
C LEU A 73 22.36 -17.96 4.23
N LYS A 74 22.88 -17.28 5.26
CA LYS A 74 22.04 -16.67 6.30
C LYS A 74 21.07 -15.67 5.69
N GLN A 75 21.55 -14.80 4.81
CA GLN A 75 20.71 -13.81 4.14
C GLN A 75 19.62 -14.47 3.29
N ILE A 76 19.92 -15.51 2.52
CA ILE A 76 18.93 -16.25 1.72
C ILE A 76 17.83 -16.85 2.59
N ILE A 77 18.18 -17.39 3.77
CA ILE A 77 17.24 -18.12 4.63
C ILE A 77 16.47 -17.18 5.56
N THR A 78 17.10 -16.13 6.05
CA THR A 78 16.55 -15.27 7.11
C THR A 78 16.10 -13.89 6.64
N SER A 79 16.44 -13.47 5.39
CA SER A 79 16.04 -12.14 4.95
C SER A 79 14.52 -12.05 4.81
N ASP A 80 13.96 -11.04 5.42
CA ASP A 80 12.75 -10.43 4.93
C ASP A 80 13.13 -9.68 3.65
N PHE A 81 12.42 -9.81 2.58
CA PHE A 81 12.71 -9.12 1.32
C PHE A 81 12.66 -7.59 1.46
N GLY A 82 12.40 -7.05 2.69
CA GLY A 82 12.15 -5.64 2.95
C GLY A 82 10.99 -5.15 2.09
N LEU A 83 9.95 -5.98 1.92
CA LEU A 83 8.70 -5.63 1.29
C LEU A 83 7.68 -5.29 2.36
N TYR A 84 7.00 -4.17 2.16
CA TYR A 84 5.98 -3.67 3.07
C TYR A 84 4.62 -3.63 2.36
N PRO A 85 3.50 -3.74 3.07
CA PRO A 85 2.20 -3.42 2.52
C PRO A 85 2.18 -1.98 2.02
N TYR A 86 1.67 -1.76 0.81
CA TYR A 86 1.57 -0.41 0.21
C TYR A 86 0.15 0.12 0.22
N LYS A 87 -0.74 -0.51 -0.54
CA LYS A 87 -2.19 -0.32 -0.44
C LYS A 87 -2.78 -1.48 0.37
N LYS A 88 -4.10 -1.51 0.57
CA LYS A 88 -4.74 -2.65 1.23
C LYS A 88 -4.45 -3.97 0.54
N ASN A 89 -4.13 -4.98 1.32
CA ASN A 89 -4.02 -6.36 0.87
C ASN A 89 -5.25 -7.13 1.38
N TYR A 90 -6.07 -7.64 0.47
CA TYR A 90 -7.32 -8.30 0.84
C TYR A 90 -7.71 -9.39 -0.16
N ILE A 91 -8.58 -10.27 0.30
CA ILE A 91 -9.37 -11.18 -0.51
C ILE A 91 -10.85 -11.03 -0.12
N LEU A 92 -11.70 -10.83 -1.12
CA LEU A 92 -13.16 -10.80 -1.02
C LEU A 92 -13.70 -12.06 -1.73
N PRO A 93 -13.83 -13.18 -1.02
CA PRO A 93 -14.31 -14.44 -1.61
C PRO A 93 -15.72 -14.32 -2.19
N VAL A 94 -16.51 -13.42 -1.60
CA VAL A 94 -17.87 -13.14 -2.04
C VAL A 94 -17.99 -11.67 -2.38
N THR A 95 -18.06 -11.37 -3.66
CA THR A 95 -18.40 -10.07 -4.19
C THR A 95 -19.62 -10.22 -5.09
N TYR A 96 -20.64 -9.40 -4.86
CA TYR A 96 -21.88 -9.40 -5.61
C TYR A 96 -22.04 -8.11 -6.39
N GLN A 97 -22.20 -8.22 -7.71
CA GLN A 97 -22.48 -7.10 -8.61
C GLN A 97 -23.98 -7.02 -8.88
N LEU A 98 -24.57 -5.85 -8.60
CA LEU A 98 -26.01 -5.60 -8.69
C LEU A 98 -26.51 -5.43 -10.13
N ASN A 99 -25.68 -4.83 -10.99
CA ASN A 99 -26.00 -4.47 -12.38
C ASN A 99 -25.16 -5.26 -13.40
N THR A 100 -25.05 -6.56 -13.20
CA THR A 100 -24.23 -7.44 -14.06
C THR A 100 -24.90 -7.65 -15.43
N PRO A 101 -24.14 -7.56 -16.54
CA PRO A 101 -24.61 -7.97 -17.86
C PRO A 101 -25.03 -9.45 -17.89
N THR A 102 -25.96 -9.80 -18.76
CA THR A 102 -26.56 -11.15 -18.85
C THR A 102 -25.55 -12.26 -19.16
N ASN A 103 -24.40 -11.92 -19.76
CA ASN A 103 -23.33 -12.85 -20.10
C ASN A 103 -22.26 -13.04 -19.00
N GLN A 104 -22.37 -12.30 -17.88
CA GLN A 104 -21.44 -12.38 -16.75
C GLN A 104 -22.14 -12.97 -15.52
N ASN A 105 -21.33 -13.41 -14.54
CA ASN A 105 -21.84 -13.86 -13.25
C ASN A 105 -21.90 -12.69 -12.28
N ASN A 106 -22.98 -12.60 -11.51
CA ASN A 106 -23.10 -11.59 -10.44
C ASN A 106 -22.11 -11.81 -9.30
N PHE A 107 -21.67 -13.04 -9.09
CA PHE A 107 -20.69 -13.39 -8.05
C PHE A 107 -19.30 -13.54 -8.64
N GLU A 108 -18.33 -12.91 -7.98
CA GLU A 108 -16.90 -13.08 -8.25
C GLU A 108 -16.10 -13.03 -6.96
N THR A 109 -14.88 -13.52 -7.00
CA THR A 109 -13.89 -13.31 -5.95
C THR A 109 -12.95 -12.20 -6.39
N ASN A 110 -12.82 -11.15 -5.58
CA ASN A 110 -11.87 -10.07 -5.82
C ASN A 110 -10.72 -10.15 -4.82
N PHE A 111 -9.51 -9.90 -5.26
CA PHE A 111 -8.39 -9.75 -4.35
C PHE A 111 -7.40 -8.69 -4.84
N GLN A 112 -6.71 -8.11 -3.88
CA GLN A 112 -5.65 -7.15 -4.13
C GLN A 112 -4.41 -7.53 -3.34
N ILE A 113 -3.27 -7.51 -4.03
CA ILE A 113 -1.93 -7.61 -3.46
C ILE A 113 -1.21 -6.32 -3.80
N SER A 114 -0.67 -5.66 -2.78
CA SER A 114 0.04 -4.40 -2.95
C SER A 114 1.23 -4.32 -2.03
N LEU A 115 2.41 -4.17 -2.61
CA LEU A 115 3.68 -4.22 -1.93
C LEU A 115 4.55 -3.03 -2.32
N GLU A 116 5.35 -2.57 -1.38
CA GLU A 116 6.33 -1.50 -1.52
C GLU A 116 7.73 -2.03 -1.17
N LYS A 117 8.72 -1.63 -1.96
CA LYS A 117 10.14 -1.81 -1.68
C LYS A 117 10.79 -0.43 -1.54
N PRO A 118 11.16 0.00 -0.33
CA PRO A 118 12.03 1.16 -0.15
C PRO A 118 13.39 0.91 -0.83
N ILE A 119 13.83 1.87 -1.64
CA ILE A 119 15.07 1.80 -2.41
C ILE A 119 16.14 2.69 -1.77
N SER A 120 15.75 3.91 -1.38
CA SER A 120 16.67 4.89 -0.82
C SER A 120 15.96 5.79 0.18
N TYR A 121 16.71 6.29 1.13
CA TYR A 121 16.27 7.26 2.12
C TYR A 121 17.24 8.44 2.17
N ASN A 122 16.71 9.68 2.19
CA ASN A 122 17.47 10.92 2.30
C ASN A 122 18.56 11.09 1.21
N PHE A 123 18.28 10.67 -0.01
CA PHE A 123 19.21 10.80 -1.14
C PHE A 123 19.46 12.28 -1.52
N PHE A 124 18.40 13.11 -1.46
CA PHE A 124 18.47 14.54 -1.74
C PHE A 124 18.74 15.40 -0.50
N GLY A 125 18.83 14.81 0.70
CA GLY A 125 19.01 15.53 1.96
C GLY A 125 17.74 16.19 2.51
N LEU A 126 16.56 15.79 2.03
CA LEU A 126 15.24 16.34 2.40
C LEU A 126 14.44 15.40 3.31
N ASN A 127 15.07 14.36 3.84
CA ASN A 127 14.47 13.25 4.59
C ASN A 127 13.40 12.48 3.81
N GLU A 128 13.46 12.50 2.50
CA GLU A 128 12.58 11.79 1.60
C GLU A 128 12.89 10.29 1.54
N SER A 129 11.89 9.49 1.18
CA SER A 129 12.04 8.09 0.80
C SER A 129 11.78 7.92 -0.69
N ILE A 130 12.60 7.15 -1.36
CA ILE A 130 12.41 6.70 -2.74
C ILE A 130 12.03 5.23 -2.69
N SER A 131 10.90 4.88 -3.28
CA SER A 131 10.37 3.52 -3.25
C SER A 131 9.84 3.09 -4.62
N ALA A 132 9.87 1.78 -4.85
CA ALA A 132 9.11 1.14 -5.92
C ALA A 132 7.94 0.37 -5.29
N ALA A 133 6.78 0.42 -5.91
CA ALA A 133 5.62 -0.34 -5.47
C ALA A 133 4.96 -1.08 -6.64
N TYR A 134 4.23 -2.11 -6.29
CA TYR A 134 3.46 -2.90 -7.23
C TYR A 134 2.12 -3.24 -6.61
N THR A 135 1.05 -2.95 -7.35
CA THR A 135 -0.32 -3.34 -6.97
C THR A 135 -0.91 -4.22 -8.06
N GLN A 136 -1.52 -5.30 -7.65
CA GLN A 136 -2.30 -6.18 -8.51
C GLN A 136 -3.70 -6.31 -7.94
N LYS A 137 -4.73 -6.01 -8.75
CA LYS A 137 -6.15 -6.21 -8.41
C LYS A 137 -6.75 -7.20 -9.39
N SER A 138 -7.28 -8.31 -8.90
CA SER A 138 -7.78 -9.41 -9.74
C SER A 138 -9.25 -9.68 -9.48
N PHE A 139 -9.97 -9.97 -10.55
CA PHE A 139 -11.40 -10.25 -10.60
C PHE A 139 -11.63 -11.66 -11.13
N TRP A 140 -11.96 -12.59 -10.25
CA TRP A 140 -12.01 -14.02 -10.53
C TRP A 140 -13.44 -14.53 -10.53
N GLN A 141 -13.90 -15.02 -11.67
CA GLN A 141 -15.27 -15.53 -11.89
C GLN A 141 -15.42 -16.96 -11.32
N THR A 142 -15.30 -17.12 -10.01
CA THR A 142 -15.31 -18.41 -9.33
C THR A 142 -16.59 -19.23 -9.53
N GLY A 143 -17.72 -18.57 -9.83
CA GLY A 143 -19.00 -19.23 -10.09
C GLY A 143 -19.21 -19.70 -11.56
N LYS A 144 -18.24 -19.48 -12.47
CA LYS A 144 -18.32 -19.94 -13.85
C LYS A 144 -17.62 -21.28 -14.08
N HIS A 145 -18.03 -22.00 -15.14
CA HIS A 145 -17.30 -23.17 -15.61
C HIS A 145 -15.84 -22.78 -15.94
N SER A 146 -14.87 -23.58 -15.48
CA SER A 146 -13.43 -23.32 -15.57
C SER A 146 -12.93 -22.11 -14.76
N SER A 147 -13.80 -21.42 -14.00
CA SER A 147 -13.46 -20.31 -13.08
C SER A 147 -12.39 -19.35 -13.65
N PRO A 148 -12.63 -18.67 -14.78
CA PRO A 148 -11.61 -17.83 -15.41
C PRO A 148 -11.40 -16.54 -14.62
N PHE A 149 -10.17 -15.99 -14.67
CA PHE A 149 -9.97 -14.59 -14.36
C PHE A 149 -10.61 -13.73 -15.45
N ARG A 150 -11.52 -12.87 -15.04
CA ARG A 150 -12.16 -11.93 -15.95
C ARG A 150 -11.23 -10.77 -16.29
N GLU A 151 -10.53 -10.29 -15.27
CA GLU A 151 -9.64 -9.14 -15.35
C GLU A 151 -8.56 -9.24 -14.28
N THR A 152 -7.38 -8.73 -14.58
CA THR A 152 -6.34 -8.42 -13.62
C THR A 152 -5.69 -7.09 -14.01
N ASN A 153 -5.67 -6.15 -13.09
CA ASN A 153 -5.02 -4.87 -13.29
C ASN A 153 -3.69 -4.87 -12.56
N TYR A 154 -2.65 -4.43 -13.24
CA TYR A 154 -1.27 -4.35 -12.79
C TYR A 154 -0.86 -2.88 -12.69
N GLU A 155 -0.35 -2.45 -11.55
CA GLU A 155 0.02 -1.06 -11.28
C GLU A 155 1.44 -1.00 -10.68
N PRO A 156 2.50 -1.16 -11.49
CA PRO A 156 3.84 -0.82 -11.05
C PRO A 156 4.02 0.70 -10.97
N GLU A 157 4.69 1.16 -9.91
CA GLU A 157 4.98 2.57 -9.72
C GLU A 157 6.32 2.81 -9.01
N VAL A 158 6.89 3.98 -9.26
CA VAL A 158 8.05 4.50 -8.53
C VAL A 158 7.69 5.87 -8.00
N PHE A 159 7.99 6.11 -6.73
CA PHE A 159 7.64 7.38 -6.10
C PHE A 159 8.71 7.90 -5.16
N VAL A 160 8.63 9.20 -4.90
CA VAL A 160 9.39 9.89 -3.86
C VAL A 160 8.39 10.50 -2.89
N GLN A 161 8.53 10.19 -1.61
CA GLN A 161 7.68 10.73 -0.54
C GLN A 161 8.49 11.62 0.39
N PHE A 162 7.96 12.82 0.62
CA PHE A 162 8.57 13.84 1.46
C PHE A 162 7.75 14.03 2.72
N PRO A 163 8.28 13.71 3.91
CA PRO A 163 7.63 14.05 5.18
C PRO A 163 7.71 15.55 5.44
N TYR A 164 6.65 16.13 6.01
CA TYR A 164 6.59 17.54 6.37
C TYR A 164 6.42 17.72 7.87
N LYS A 165 7.45 18.21 8.53
CA LYS A 165 7.52 18.26 10.01
C LYS A 165 7.05 19.57 10.65
N SER A 166 6.85 20.65 9.87
CA SER A 166 6.59 21.98 10.42
C SER A 166 5.11 22.29 10.63
N ASN A 167 4.19 21.44 10.18
CA ASN A 167 2.76 21.65 10.28
C ASN A 167 2.08 20.42 10.91
N GLU A 168 1.23 20.65 11.91
CA GLU A 168 0.52 19.59 12.62
C GLU A 168 -0.53 18.87 11.74
N VAL A 169 -1.11 19.58 10.77
CA VAL A 169 -2.16 19.04 9.88
C VAL A 169 -1.57 18.40 8.63
N PHE A 170 -0.69 19.09 7.92
CA PHE A 170 -0.04 18.58 6.71
C PHE A 170 1.13 17.66 7.10
N LYS A 171 1.10 16.41 6.67
CA LYS A 171 2.06 15.36 7.10
C LYS A 171 3.11 15.04 6.06
N ALA A 172 2.72 14.93 4.81
CA ALA A 172 3.62 14.51 3.74
C ALA A 172 3.02 14.80 2.37
N TYR A 173 3.85 14.74 1.35
CA TYR A 173 3.42 14.65 -0.04
C TYR A 173 4.25 13.59 -0.78
N LYS A 174 3.67 13.04 -1.83
CA LYS A 174 4.27 11.99 -2.65
C LYS A 174 4.14 12.37 -4.12
N LEU A 175 5.24 12.25 -4.84
CA LEU A 175 5.31 12.37 -6.30
C LEU A 175 5.58 10.98 -6.87
N SER A 176 4.78 10.56 -7.82
CA SER A 176 4.89 9.22 -8.40
C SER A 176 4.72 9.23 -9.91
N ILE A 177 5.36 8.25 -10.56
CA ILE A 177 5.06 7.82 -11.93
C ILE A 177 4.53 6.39 -11.83
N MET A 178 3.35 6.16 -12.39
CA MET A 178 2.65 4.89 -12.32
C MET A 178 2.20 4.46 -13.72
N HIS A 179 2.45 3.21 -14.04
CA HIS A 179 1.82 2.51 -15.16
C HIS A 179 0.63 1.70 -14.65
N SER A 180 -0.45 1.64 -15.42
CA SER A 180 -1.57 0.75 -15.15
C SER A 180 -1.93 0.01 -16.42
N SER A 181 -2.01 -1.31 -16.37
CA SER A 181 -2.42 -2.12 -17.51
C SER A 181 -3.17 -3.37 -17.07
N ASN A 182 -3.94 -3.96 -17.98
CA ASN A 182 -4.59 -5.23 -17.74
C ASN A 182 -3.84 -6.44 -18.33
N GLY A 183 -2.72 -6.20 -19.02
CA GLY A 183 -1.88 -7.26 -19.59
C GLY A 183 -2.57 -8.08 -20.69
N ARG A 184 -3.64 -7.55 -21.25
CA ARG A 184 -4.33 -8.17 -22.40
C ARG A 184 -3.80 -7.61 -23.71
N ASN A 185 -4.15 -8.23 -24.81
CA ASN A 185 -3.80 -7.83 -26.17
C ASN A 185 -5.07 -7.48 -26.96
N ASP A 186 -4.85 -6.88 -28.12
CA ASP A 186 -5.87 -6.53 -29.10
C ASP A 186 -6.99 -5.63 -28.51
N GLU A 187 -8.22 -5.90 -28.84
CA GLU A 187 -9.40 -5.10 -28.46
C GLU A 187 -9.67 -5.05 -26.94
N GLU A 188 -9.13 -6.01 -26.18
CA GLU A 188 -9.27 -6.06 -24.72
C GLU A 188 -8.11 -5.38 -23.99
N SER A 189 -7.08 -4.92 -24.68
CA SER A 189 -5.97 -4.17 -24.10
C SER A 189 -6.44 -2.87 -23.49
N ARG A 190 -5.97 -2.59 -22.27
CA ARG A 190 -6.16 -1.30 -21.58
C ARG A 190 -4.91 -0.97 -20.82
N SER A 191 -4.35 0.19 -21.12
CA SER A 191 -3.19 0.69 -20.38
C SER A 191 -3.16 2.22 -20.36
N TRP A 192 -2.50 2.78 -19.36
CA TRP A 192 -2.20 4.19 -19.29
C TRP A 192 -1.10 4.52 -18.30
N ASN A 193 -0.43 5.63 -18.53
CA ASN A 193 0.66 6.13 -17.71
C ASN A 193 0.25 7.44 -17.04
N ARG A 194 0.58 7.60 -15.76
CA ARG A 194 0.26 8.80 -14.97
C ARG A 194 1.46 9.27 -14.18
N ALA A 195 1.64 10.60 -14.15
CA ALA A 195 2.41 11.26 -13.10
C ALA A 195 1.42 11.86 -12.10
N TYR A 196 1.61 11.65 -10.78
CA TYR A 196 0.68 12.17 -9.79
C TYR A 196 1.34 12.79 -8.57
N LEU A 197 0.62 13.72 -7.98
CA LEU A 197 0.87 14.27 -6.65
C LEU A 197 -0.22 13.78 -5.70
N GLU A 198 0.19 13.22 -4.57
CA GLU A 198 -0.67 12.83 -3.46
C GLU A 198 -0.21 13.54 -2.19
N THR A 199 -1.14 14.10 -1.44
CA THR A 199 -0.85 14.86 -0.22
C THR A 199 -1.60 14.29 0.96
N TYR A 200 -1.00 14.36 2.15
CA TYR A 200 -1.52 13.72 3.36
C TYR A 200 -1.80 14.77 4.44
N PHE A 201 -3.05 14.87 4.82
CA PHE A 201 -3.50 15.71 5.94
C PHE A 201 -4.09 14.84 7.04
N GLN A 202 -3.81 15.16 8.29
CA GLN A 202 -4.35 14.46 9.44
C GLN A 202 -5.06 15.44 10.38
N PHE A 203 -6.31 15.10 10.72
CA PHE A 203 -7.15 15.79 11.68
C PHE A 203 -7.55 14.79 12.78
N SER A 204 -6.75 14.68 13.83
CA SER A 204 -6.90 13.64 14.85
C SER A 204 -6.86 12.23 14.22
N ASN A 205 -7.96 11.50 14.25
CA ASN A 205 -8.10 10.15 13.70
C ASN A 205 -8.68 10.10 12.26
N LEU A 206 -8.81 11.25 11.60
CA LEU A 206 -9.21 11.38 10.20
C LEU A 206 -8.00 11.77 9.36
N PHE A 207 -7.70 10.98 8.34
CA PHE A 207 -6.80 11.37 7.25
C PHE A 207 -7.60 11.80 6.05
N PHE A 208 -7.16 12.89 5.42
CA PHE A 208 -7.63 13.40 4.14
C PHE A 208 -6.48 13.36 3.16
N VAL A 209 -6.66 12.62 2.06
CA VAL A 209 -5.60 12.33 1.09
C VAL A 209 -6.10 12.67 -0.31
N PRO A 210 -5.99 13.94 -0.74
CA PRO A 210 -6.23 14.31 -2.13
C PRO A 210 -5.06 13.86 -3.02
N LYS A 211 -5.41 13.35 -4.18
CA LYS A 211 -4.52 12.94 -5.25
C LYS A 211 -4.96 13.58 -6.56
N VAL A 212 -4.01 14.14 -7.30
CA VAL A 212 -4.22 14.67 -8.65
C VAL A 212 -3.18 14.07 -9.58
N TRP A 213 -3.59 13.77 -10.80
CA TRP A 213 -2.70 13.18 -11.80
C TRP A 213 -2.80 13.88 -13.14
N TYR A 214 -1.71 13.74 -13.86
CA TYR A 214 -1.58 14.06 -15.26
C TYR A 214 -1.37 12.75 -16.03
N ARG A 215 -2.21 12.47 -17.01
CA ARG A 215 -2.01 11.38 -17.94
C ARG A 215 -0.83 11.69 -18.85
N ILE A 216 0.16 10.80 -18.86
CA ILE A 216 1.28 10.89 -19.80
C ILE A 216 0.76 10.45 -21.16
N PRO A 217 0.75 11.32 -22.20
CA PRO A 217 0.20 10.96 -23.49
C PRO A 217 0.94 9.80 -24.15
N GLU A 218 0.19 8.97 -24.83
CA GLU A 218 0.69 7.88 -25.67
C GLU A 218 0.47 8.20 -27.16
N ASP A 219 1.15 7.50 -28.07
CA ASP A 219 0.87 7.67 -29.49
C ASP A 219 -0.57 7.23 -29.76
N THR A 220 -1.31 8.03 -30.53
CA THR A 220 -2.73 7.77 -30.86
C THR A 220 -2.98 6.41 -31.53
N LYS A 221 -1.95 5.78 -32.07
CA LYS A 221 -2.04 4.44 -32.67
C LYS A 221 -1.93 3.32 -31.65
N ASP A 222 -1.34 3.62 -30.49
CA ASP A 222 -1.05 2.67 -29.41
C ASP A 222 -1.94 2.93 -28.18
N ASP A 223 -2.78 3.98 -28.21
CA ASP A 223 -3.67 4.35 -27.12
C ASP A 223 -4.96 3.54 -27.14
N ASP A 224 -5.01 2.49 -26.31
CA ASP A 224 -6.13 1.54 -26.22
C ASP A 224 -7.38 2.11 -25.53
N ASN A 225 -7.28 3.28 -24.88
CA ASN A 225 -8.34 3.86 -24.05
C ASN A 225 -8.22 5.39 -23.96
N ALA A 226 -8.26 6.06 -25.12
CA ALA A 226 -8.06 7.49 -25.26
C ALA A 226 -9.02 8.35 -24.41
N ASP A 227 -10.21 7.83 -24.11
CA ASP A 227 -11.28 8.48 -23.34
C ASP A 227 -11.30 8.08 -21.85
N ILE A 228 -10.27 7.40 -21.32
CA ILE A 228 -10.27 6.92 -19.93
C ILE A 228 -10.44 8.04 -18.91
N GLU A 229 -9.92 9.25 -19.19
CA GLU A 229 -10.05 10.40 -18.32
C GLU A 229 -11.50 10.91 -18.23
N ASP A 230 -12.35 10.66 -19.22
CA ASP A 230 -13.78 10.99 -19.17
C ASP A 230 -14.51 10.24 -18.03
N TYR A 231 -13.98 9.08 -17.61
CA TYR A 231 -14.54 8.23 -16.55
C TYR A 231 -13.76 8.27 -15.25
N TYR A 232 -12.42 8.37 -15.33
CA TYR A 232 -11.55 8.41 -14.15
C TYR A 232 -11.33 9.83 -13.64
N GLY A 233 -11.50 10.84 -14.51
CA GLY A 233 -11.10 12.22 -14.20
C GLY A 233 -9.59 12.36 -14.02
N ASN A 234 -9.18 13.43 -13.32
CA ASN A 234 -7.79 13.78 -13.09
C ASN A 234 -7.40 13.77 -11.59
N GLY A 235 -8.22 13.16 -10.74
CA GLY A 235 -7.93 13.08 -9.30
C GLY A 235 -8.92 12.25 -8.51
N ASP A 236 -8.54 11.96 -7.28
CA ASP A 236 -9.41 11.34 -6.26
C ASP A 236 -9.21 12.01 -4.89
N LEU A 237 -10.20 11.81 -4.03
CA LEU A 237 -10.21 12.25 -2.65
C LEU A 237 -10.42 11.04 -1.75
N THR A 238 -9.44 10.70 -0.94
CA THR A 238 -9.55 9.61 0.03
C THR A 238 -9.67 10.17 1.44
N PHE A 239 -10.68 9.70 2.17
CA PHE A 239 -10.91 9.93 3.58
C PHE A 239 -10.73 8.63 4.34
N LEU A 240 -9.77 8.57 5.26
CA LEU A 240 -9.55 7.41 6.12
C LEU A 240 -9.81 7.81 7.56
N TYR A 241 -10.80 7.18 8.18
CA TYR A 241 -11.18 7.41 9.58
C TYR A 241 -10.89 6.16 10.41
N ALA A 242 -10.07 6.31 11.45
CA ALA A 242 -9.75 5.24 12.38
C ALA A 242 -10.56 5.40 13.67
N TYR A 243 -11.26 4.36 14.09
CA TYR A 243 -12.01 4.32 15.36
C TYR A 243 -11.80 2.98 16.08
N LYS A 244 -11.07 2.99 17.17
CA LYS A 244 -10.66 1.78 17.89
C LYS A 244 -10.00 0.77 16.94
N LYS A 245 -10.55 -0.43 16.82
CA LYS A 245 -10.09 -1.49 15.91
C LYS A 245 -10.77 -1.45 14.53
N HIS A 246 -11.48 -0.38 14.18
CA HIS A 246 -12.15 -0.22 12.89
C HIS A 246 -11.47 0.86 12.06
N THR A 247 -11.42 0.68 10.74
CA THR A 247 -11.08 1.74 9.80
C THR A 247 -12.14 1.85 8.72
N PHE A 248 -12.47 3.08 8.36
CA PHE A 248 -13.39 3.42 7.29
C PHE A 248 -12.61 4.24 6.27
N GLU A 249 -12.51 3.77 5.05
CA GLU A 249 -11.87 4.49 3.97
C GLU A 249 -12.87 4.71 2.86
N LEU A 250 -13.12 5.97 2.55
CA LEU A 250 -13.97 6.42 1.47
C LEU A 250 -13.11 7.10 0.42
N THR A 251 -13.08 6.54 -0.79
CA THR A 251 -12.43 7.15 -1.97
C THR A 251 -13.50 7.64 -2.92
N LEU A 252 -13.43 8.91 -3.26
CA LEU A 252 -14.32 9.60 -4.19
C LEU A 252 -13.54 10.04 -5.42
N ARG A 253 -14.08 9.80 -6.59
CA ARG A 253 -13.51 10.20 -7.87
C ARG A 253 -14.58 10.77 -8.77
N ASN A 254 -14.23 11.81 -9.54
CA ASN A 254 -15.16 12.45 -10.47
C ASN A 254 -14.37 13.13 -11.59
N ASN A 255 -14.92 13.14 -12.80
CA ASN A 255 -14.32 13.83 -13.96
C ASN A 255 -14.53 15.34 -13.93
N LEU A 256 -15.27 15.88 -12.95
CA LEU A 256 -15.58 17.29 -12.75
C LEU A 256 -16.32 17.96 -13.93
N GLU A 257 -16.97 17.16 -14.78
CA GLU A 257 -17.89 17.66 -15.78
C GLU A 257 -19.24 17.99 -15.12
N PHE A 258 -19.75 19.22 -15.28
CA PHE A 258 -20.99 19.66 -14.63
C PHE A 258 -22.19 19.62 -15.58
N ASN A 259 -22.28 18.56 -16.38
CA ASN A 259 -23.31 18.31 -17.40
C ASN A 259 -23.68 16.83 -17.44
N ASP A 260 -24.36 16.38 -18.48
CA ASP A 260 -24.81 14.98 -18.69
C ASP A 260 -23.64 13.99 -18.88
N THR A 261 -22.42 14.47 -19.10
CA THR A 261 -21.20 13.67 -19.19
C THR A 261 -20.52 13.47 -17.84
N ASN A 262 -21.12 13.92 -16.72
CA ASN A 262 -20.58 13.73 -15.40
C ASN A 262 -20.43 12.24 -15.07
N LYS A 263 -19.23 11.81 -14.77
CA LYS A 263 -18.87 10.43 -14.38
C LYS A 263 -18.06 10.47 -13.09
N GLY A 264 -18.23 9.45 -12.30
CA GLY A 264 -17.50 9.35 -11.05
C GLY A 264 -17.68 8.00 -10.38
N SER A 265 -17.03 7.84 -9.25
CA SER A 265 -17.18 6.66 -8.41
C SER A 265 -16.99 6.97 -6.94
N ALA A 266 -17.57 6.11 -6.12
CA ALA A 266 -17.35 6.06 -4.67
C ALA A 266 -17.01 4.62 -4.28
N GLU A 267 -15.91 4.44 -3.54
CA GLU A 267 -15.53 3.16 -2.93
C GLU A 267 -15.42 3.35 -1.43
N LEU A 268 -16.17 2.55 -0.66
CA LEU A 268 -16.08 2.48 0.79
C LEU A 268 -15.50 1.14 1.20
N ASN A 269 -14.42 1.17 1.97
CA ASN A 269 -13.82 0.02 2.62
C ASN A 269 -13.96 0.16 4.14
N TRP A 270 -14.63 -0.78 4.77
CA TRP A 270 -14.70 -0.89 6.22
C TRP A 270 -13.93 -2.11 6.69
N THR A 271 -12.83 -1.91 7.43
CA THR A 271 -12.12 -3.01 8.09
C THR A 271 -12.50 -3.07 9.58
N PHE A 272 -12.68 -4.28 10.09
CA PHE A 272 -13.12 -4.55 11.45
C PHE A 272 -12.37 -5.76 12.05
N PRO A 273 -12.26 -5.85 13.39
CA PRO A 273 -11.58 -6.96 14.04
C PRO A 273 -12.33 -8.28 13.78
N LEU A 274 -11.58 -9.34 13.51
CA LEU A 274 -12.14 -10.70 13.50
C LEU A 274 -12.39 -11.20 14.92
N PRO A 275 -13.31 -12.16 15.11
CA PRO A 275 -13.56 -12.75 16.41
C PRO A 275 -12.31 -13.39 17.01
N ASP A 276 -12.09 -13.24 18.32
CA ASP A 276 -10.90 -13.70 19.02
C ASP A 276 -10.65 -15.21 18.90
N PHE A 277 -11.71 -16.01 18.72
CA PHE A 277 -11.58 -17.45 18.57
C PHE A 277 -10.85 -17.89 17.29
N LEU A 278 -10.70 -17.01 16.30
CA LEU A 278 -9.95 -17.28 15.06
C LEU A 278 -8.44 -17.17 15.25
N TYR A 279 -7.98 -16.63 16.40
CA TYR A 279 -6.56 -16.40 16.71
C TYR A 279 -5.77 -15.72 15.58
N ALA A 280 -6.46 -14.92 14.75
CA ALA A 280 -5.86 -14.26 13.59
C ALA A 280 -5.10 -13.01 14.05
N THR A 281 -3.81 -12.95 13.77
CA THR A 281 -2.97 -11.77 14.00
C THR A 281 -2.86 -10.97 12.70
N ASP A 282 -2.91 -9.64 12.81
CA ASP A 282 -2.75 -8.70 11.67
C ASP A 282 -3.69 -9.01 10.48
N THR A 283 -4.86 -9.57 10.83
CA THR A 283 -5.91 -9.98 9.88
C THR A 283 -7.25 -9.42 10.34
N TYR A 284 -8.00 -8.87 9.42
CA TYR A 284 -9.22 -8.12 9.68
C TYR A 284 -10.34 -8.59 8.77
N GLY A 285 -11.58 -8.50 9.22
CA GLY A 285 -12.72 -8.54 8.32
C GLY A 285 -12.74 -7.28 7.46
N ILE A 286 -13.17 -7.39 6.22
CA ILE A 286 -13.38 -6.26 5.32
C ILE A 286 -14.74 -6.35 4.64
N PHE A 287 -15.47 -5.22 4.64
CA PHE A 287 -16.66 -5.00 3.84
C PHE A 287 -16.36 -3.86 2.86
N GLN A 288 -16.62 -4.10 1.58
CA GLN A 288 -16.38 -3.15 0.50
C GLN A 288 -17.68 -2.85 -0.24
N VAL A 289 -17.90 -1.58 -0.54
CA VAL A 289 -18.96 -1.11 -1.44
C VAL A 289 -18.32 -0.27 -2.52
N PHE A 290 -18.67 -0.54 -3.77
CA PHE A 290 -18.25 0.27 -4.92
C PHE A 290 -19.47 0.67 -5.74
N SER A 291 -19.50 1.92 -6.20
CA SER A 291 -20.54 2.45 -7.07
C SER A 291 -19.95 3.47 -8.04
N GLY A 292 -20.18 3.30 -9.33
CA GLY A 292 -19.74 4.22 -10.38
C GLY A 292 -18.84 3.58 -11.43
N TYR A 293 -17.96 4.37 -12.02
CA TYR A 293 -17.10 4.02 -13.16
C TYR A 293 -15.70 3.66 -12.71
N GLY A 294 -14.96 2.91 -13.54
CA GLY A 294 -13.55 2.62 -13.30
C GLY A 294 -13.30 1.66 -12.13
N ASN A 295 -14.14 0.65 -11.95
CA ASN A 295 -13.88 -0.43 -10.99
C ASN A 295 -12.68 -1.29 -11.38
N ASN A 296 -12.48 -1.46 -12.68
CA ASN A 296 -11.36 -2.16 -13.31
C ASN A 296 -11.12 -1.57 -14.70
N LEU A 297 -10.02 -1.95 -15.36
CA LEU A 297 -9.63 -1.36 -16.63
C LEU A 297 -10.50 -1.82 -17.81
N ILE A 298 -10.89 -3.08 -17.89
CA ILE A 298 -11.68 -3.56 -19.02
C ILE A 298 -13.10 -2.97 -19.08
N ASP A 299 -13.67 -2.63 -17.92
CA ASP A 299 -15.00 -2.01 -17.81
C ASP A 299 -14.89 -0.57 -17.26
N TYR A 300 -13.84 0.17 -17.60
CA TYR A 300 -13.65 1.52 -17.07
C TYR A 300 -14.80 2.48 -17.43
N ASP A 301 -15.39 2.26 -18.56
CA ASP A 301 -16.48 3.02 -19.18
C ASP A 301 -17.88 2.53 -18.74
N ARG A 302 -17.95 1.51 -17.91
CA ARG A 302 -19.21 0.95 -17.42
C ARG A 302 -19.47 1.32 -15.97
N GLU A 303 -20.70 1.74 -15.69
CA GLU A 303 -21.15 1.93 -14.31
C GLU A 303 -21.34 0.57 -13.62
N ILE A 304 -20.71 0.40 -12.46
CA ILE A 304 -20.71 -0.82 -11.67
C ILE A 304 -21.17 -0.51 -10.24
N HIS A 305 -22.11 -1.33 -9.74
CA HIS A 305 -22.52 -1.31 -8.34
C HIS A 305 -22.21 -2.66 -7.71
N LYS A 306 -21.37 -2.67 -6.68
CA LYS A 306 -20.79 -3.91 -6.16
C LYS A 306 -20.67 -3.85 -4.63
N VAL A 307 -20.93 -4.98 -3.98
CA VAL A 307 -20.66 -5.17 -2.55
C VAL A 307 -19.79 -6.42 -2.37
N GLY A 308 -18.87 -6.37 -1.44
CA GLY A 308 -17.94 -7.46 -1.16
C GLY A 308 -17.70 -7.67 0.32
N LEU A 309 -17.49 -8.91 0.73
CA LEU A 309 -17.13 -9.29 2.10
C LEU A 309 -15.95 -10.26 2.06
N GLY A 310 -15.00 -10.07 2.97
CA GLY A 310 -13.82 -10.91 3.04
C GLY A 310 -12.85 -10.58 4.16
N ILE A 311 -11.58 -10.78 3.87
CA ILE A 311 -10.48 -10.67 4.82
C ILE A 311 -9.43 -9.70 4.25
N ALA A 312 -8.94 -8.80 5.10
CA ALA A 312 -7.82 -7.89 4.83
C ALA A 312 -6.61 -8.30 5.68
N PHE A 313 -5.43 -8.25 5.07
CA PHE A 313 -4.13 -8.54 5.69
C PHE A 313 -3.34 -7.27 5.98
N SER A 314 -3.81 -6.12 5.52
CA SER A 314 -3.31 -4.78 5.84
C SER A 314 -4.46 -3.78 5.82
N ARG A 315 -4.25 -2.62 6.44
CA ARG A 315 -5.26 -1.56 6.56
C ARG A 315 -4.82 -0.31 5.84
#